data_180ed63058ba94cc7aa6f455c2b00a39
#
_entry.id   180ed63058ba94cc7aa6f455c2b00a39
#
_cell.length_a   1.000
_cell.length_b   1.000
_cell.length_c   1.000
_cell.angle_alpha   90.00
_cell.angle_beta   90.00
_cell.angle_gamma   90.00
#
_symmetry.space_group_name_H-M   'P 1'
#
loop_
_entity.id
_entity.type
_entity.pdbx_description
1 polymer ?
#
loop_
_entity_poly.entity_id
_entity_poly.type
_entity_poly.pdbx_seq_one_letter_code
_entity_poly.pdbx_strand_id
1 'polypeptide(L)'
;YRRQRQMCIRDSYYIYNDVAESNQEMALCQMEVPLGSQTKVILPDGSVVCLNSGSVLKYDPAFLRKKSREVYLIGEGYFEVQKNPEKPFIVHVDDINVKVLGTVFNVRSYPEDSEIEVSLIKGKVNVFSASETRDNVILAPDEQLTYDKRSGKMNHHHVDALQTSQWTTGRLSFVNASVPEIMKAIERKYDVRIVIHSKYLDKEVFSGSISPKLTVEEILDYMDVDNKYSWSRSGNVITITDKSIK
;
A
#
# COMPACT_ATOMS: atom_id res chain seq x y z
N TYR A 1 -48.10 -40.20 15.57
CA TYR A 1 -48.04 -38.77 15.99
C TYR A 1 -46.68 -38.42 16.62
N ARG A 2 -46.00 -39.29 17.38
CA ARG A 2 -44.69 -39.02 17.97
C ARG A 2 -43.50 -38.97 16.98
N ARG A 3 -43.53 -39.72 15.88
CA ARG A 3 -42.46 -39.76 14.87
C ARG A 3 -42.39 -38.48 14.02
N GLN A 4 -43.52 -37.86 13.71
CA GLN A 4 -43.55 -36.61 12.91
C GLN A 4 -43.02 -35.40 13.65
N ARG A 5 -43.17 -35.31 14.98
CA ARG A 5 -42.60 -34.18 15.79
C ARG A 5 -41.09 -34.19 15.87
N GLN A 6 -40.44 -35.36 15.83
CA GLN A 6 -38.98 -35.45 15.91
C GLN A 6 -38.30 -35.06 14.58
N MET A 7 -38.94 -35.28 13.43
CA MET A 7 -38.41 -34.85 12.12
C MET A 7 -38.43 -33.32 11.97
N CYS A 8 -39.50 -32.65 12.33
CA CYS A 8 -39.61 -31.18 12.20
C CYS A 8 -38.62 -30.40 13.06
N ILE A 9 -38.24 -30.90 14.24
CA ILE A 9 -37.28 -30.23 15.12
C ILE A 9 -35.85 -30.37 14.55
N ARG A 10 -35.53 -31.51 13.96
CA ARG A 10 -34.20 -31.77 13.40
C ARG A 10 -33.98 -30.95 12.13
N ASP A 11 -34.97 -30.85 11.27
CA ASP A 11 -34.90 -30.04 10.04
C ASP A 11 -34.85 -28.53 10.35
N SER A 12 -35.61 -28.06 11.35
CA SER A 12 -35.59 -26.70 11.78
C SER A 12 -34.23 -26.30 12.39
N TYR A 13 -33.55 -27.21 13.09
CA TYR A 13 -32.23 -26.97 13.64
C TYR A 13 -31.15 -26.87 12.55
N TYR A 14 -31.22 -27.70 11.50
CA TYR A 14 -30.32 -27.62 10.36
C TYR A 14 -30.56 -26.34 9.53
N ILE A 15 -31.81 -25.98 9.27
CA ILE A 15 -32.15 -24.73 8.55
C ILE A 15 -31.72 -23.51 9.35
N TYR A 16 -31.90 -23.52 10.70
CA TYR A 16 -31.47 -22.42 11.55
C TYR A 16 -29.95 -22.26 11.57
N ASN A 17 -29.18 -23.35 11.62
CA ASN A 17 -27.72 -23.28 11.56
C ASN A 17 -27.21 -22.84 10.18
N ASP A 18 -27.79 -23.32 9.07
CA ASP A 18 -27.42 -22.86 7.72
C ASP A 18 -27.75 -21.38 7.50
N VAL A 19 -28.87 -20.89 8.02
CA VAL A 19 -29.26 -19.48 7.95
C VAL A 19 -28.41 -18.61 8.90
N ALA A 20 -28.00 -19.15 10.05
CA ALA A 20 -27.11 -18.43 10.98
C ALA A 20 -25.67 -18.31 10.46
N GLU A 21 -25.20 -19.31 9.70
CA GLU A 21 -23.88 -19.25 9.04
C GLU A 21 -23.89 -18.32 7.80
N SER A 22 -25.03 -18.14 7.12
CA SER A 22 -25.13 -17.31 5.92
C SER A 22 -25.30 -15.81 6.17
N ASN A 23 -25.60 -15.37 7.41
CA ASN A 23 -25.88 -13.97 7.76
C ASN A 23 -24.87 -13.33 8.72
N GLN A 24 -23.70 -13.91 8.96
CA GLN A 24 -22.61 -13.14 9.55
C GLN A 24 -22.04 -12.21 8.46
N GLU A 25 -22.55 -11.00 8.37
CA GLU A 25 -21.79 -9.90 7.79
C GLU A 25 -20.39 -9.93 8.44
N MET A 26 -19.38 -10.27 7.64
CA MET A 26 -18.01 -10.35 8.14
C MET A 26 -17.61 -8.97 8.62
N ALA A 27 -17.62 -8.76 9.93
CA ALA A 27 -17.12 -7.53 10.53
C ALA A 27 -15.61 -7.46 10.27
N LEU A 28 -15.23 -6.79 9.18
CA LEU A 28 -13.83 -6.53 8.87
C LEU A 28 -13.26 -5.55 9.89
N CYS A 29 -12.12 -5.89 10.47
CA CYS A 29 -11.29 -4.90 11.15
C CYS A 29 -10.73 -3.94 10.11
N GLN A 30 -10.91 -2.64 10.33
CA GLN A 30 -10.32 -1.59 9.52
C GLN A 30 -9.34 -0.79 10.37
N MET A 31 -8.12 -0.61 9.84
CA MET A 31 -7.09 0.25 10.38
C MET A 31 -6.83 1.35 9.36
N GLU A 32 -6.99 2.60 9.79
CA GLU A 32 -6.77 3.79 8.96
C GLU A 32 -5.67 4.64 9.59
N VAL A 33 -4.70 5.04 8.78
CA VAL A 33 -3.54 5.83 9.22
C VAL A 33 -3.71 7.26 8.72
N PRO A 34 -3.79 8.25 9.61
CA PRO A 34 -3.84 9.65 9.21
C PRO A 34 -2.61 10.09 8.41
N LEU A 35 -2.76 11.16 7.63
CA LEU A 35 -1.60 11.82 7.02
C LEU A 35 -0.61 12.26 8.11
N GLY A 36 0.66 12.32 7.79
CA GLY A 36 1.73 12.66 8.73
C GLY A 36 2.08 11.58 9.74
N SER A 37 1.42 10.42 9.71
CA SER A 37 1.58 9.34 10.69
C SER A 37 1.97 8.02 10.04
N GLN A 38 2.48 7.11 10.84
CA GLN A 38 2.75 5.72 10.48
C GLN A 38 2.29 4.81 11.61
N THR A 39 1.86 3.61 11.29
CA THR A 39 1.37 2.66 12.29
C THR A 39 1.91 1.26 12.03
N LYS A 40 2.24 0.55 13.11
CA LYS A 40 2.62 -0.86 13.07
C LYS A 40 1.49 -1.71 13.65
N VAL A 41 1.05 -2.70 12.89
CA VAL A 41 -0.03 -3.62 13.24
C VAL A 41 0.52 -5.04 13.34
N ILE A 42 0.11 -5.78 14.37
CA ILE A 42 0.36 -7.22 14.47
C ILE A 42 -0.96 -7.92 14.19
N LEU A 43 -0.96 -8.73 13.13
CA LEU A 43 -2.13 -9.49 12.70
C LEU A 43 -2.32 -10.75 13.57
N PRO A 44 -3.52 -11.38 13.54
CA PRO A 44 -3.81 -12.57 14.35
C PRO A 44 -2.88 -13.77 14.13
N ASP A 45 -2.23 -13.86 12.95
CA ASP A 45 -1.25 -14.91 12.62
C ASP A 45 0.18 -14.59 13.09
N GLY A 46 0.39 -13.45 13.73
CA GLY A 46 1.69 -12.94 14.13
C GLY A 46 2.45 -12.22 13.01
N SER A 47 1.86 -12.07 11.81
CA SER A 47 2.44 -11.23 10.77
C SER A 47 2.44 -9.77 11.19
N VAL A 48 3.48 -9.05 10.79
CA VAL A 48 3.65 -7.62 11.10
C VAL A 48 3.43 -6.80 9.85
N VAL A 49 2.63 -5.75 9.96
CA VAL A 49 2.38 -4.80 8.87
C VAL A 49 2.70 -3.40 9.38
N CYS A 50 3.66 -2.73 8.74
CA CYS A 50 3.82 -1.28 8.90
C CYS A 50 2.98 -0.59 7.82
N LEU A 51 2.17 0.38 8.20
CA LEU A 51 1.32 1.17 7.30
C LEU A 51 1.84 2.60 7.24
N ASN A 52 1.99 3.13 6.03
CA ASN A 52 2.43 4.49 5.80
C ASN A 52 1.26 5.49 5.86
N SER A 53 1.56 6.77 5.86
CA SER A 53 0.61 7.88 5.93
C SER A 53 -0.49 7.77 4.88
N GLY A 54 -1.75 7.97 5.28
CA GLY A 54 -2.91 7.90 4.39
C GLY A 54 -3.31 6.48 3.97
N SER A 55 -2.74 5.43 4.58
CA SER A 55 -3.04 4.05 4.23
C SER A 55 -4.19 3.45 5.03
N VAL A 56 -4.89 2.51 4.41
CA VAL A 56 -5.98 1.75 5.03
C VAL A 56 -5.72 0.26 4.85
N LEU A 57 -5.78 -0.49 5.95
CA LEU A 57 -5.72 -1.95 5.95
C LEU A 57 -7.04 -2.51 6.46
N LYS A 58 -7.63 -3.46 5.72
CA LYS A 58 -8.82 -4.19 6.16
C LYS A 58 -8.53 -5.69 6.18
N TYR A 59 -9.01 -6.39 7.19
CA TYR A 59 -8.89 -7.83 7.27
C TYR A 59 -10.00 -8.44 8.15
N ASP A 60 -10.29 -9.70 7.94
CA ASP A 60 -11.18 -10.46 8.80
C ASP A 60 -10.39 -10.99 10.01
N PRO A 61 -10.72 -10.61 11.25
CA PRO A 61 -10.02 -11.12 12.44
C PRO A 61 -10.10 -12.63 12.59
N ALA A 62 -11.07 -13.28 11.95
CA ALA A 62 -11.22 -14.73 11.92
C ALA A 62 -10.51 -15.42 10.74
N PHE A 63 -9.68 -14.71 9.95
CA PHE A 63 -9.02 -15.26 8.76
C PHE A 63 -8.15 -16.49 9.05
N LEU A 64 -7.71 -16.70 10.28
CA LEU A 64 -7.05 -17.95 10.70
C LEU A 64 -7.93 -19.21 10.55
N ARG A 65 -9.25 -19.05 10.54
CA ARG A 65 -10.21 -20.15 10.35
C ARG A 65 -10.47 -20.46 8.87
N LYS A 66 -10.03 -19.56 7.97
CA LYS A 66 -10.21 -19.68 6.52
C LYS A 66 -9.08 -20.47 5.85
N LYS A 67 -9.25 -20.78 4.57
CA LYS A 67 -8.25 -21.46 3.73
C LYS A 67 -7.06 -20.58 3.38
N SER A 68 -7.25 -19.26 3.38
CA SER A 68 -6.27 -18.22 3.10
C SER A 68 -6.33 -17.12 4.16
N ARG A 69 -5.22 -16.39 4.31
CA ARG A 69 -5.09 -15.20 5.14
C ARG A 69 -5.20 -14.00 4.20
N GLU A 70 -6.34 -13.33 4.20
CA GLU A 70 -6.62 -12.27 3.22
C GLU A 70 -6.71 -10.92 3.90
N VAL A 71 -6.05 -9.93 3.31
CA VAL A 71 -6.08 -8.53 3.71
C VAL A 71 -6.27 -7.64 2.49
N TYR A 72 -6.85 -6.46 2.68
CA TYR A 72 -7.09 -5.46 1.66
C TYR A 72 -6.31 -4.21 2.00
N LEU A 73 -5.51 -3.70 1.08
CA LEU A 73 -4.66 -2.54 1.26
C LEU A 73 -5.05 -1.42 0.30
N ILE A 74 -5.16 -0.21 0.83
CA ILE A 74 -5.14 1.05 0.09
C ILE A 74 -3.97 1.85 0.65
N GLY A 75 -3.12 2.45 -0.20
CA GLY A 75 -1.93 3.17 0.22
C GLY A 75 -0.67 2.32 0.24
N GLU A 76 0.17 2.45 1.25
CA GLU A 76 1.46 1.76 1.31
C GLU A 76 1.63 0.95 2.58
N GLY A 77 2.05 -0.31 2.41
CA GLY A 77 2.29 -1.24 3.49
C GLY A 77 3.58 -2.05 3.30
N TYR A 78 4.36 -2.15 4.36
CA TYR A 78 5.49 -3.05 4.50
C TYR A 78 5.06 -4.25 5.32
N PHE A 79 5.24 -5.45 4.76
CA PHE A 79 4.74 -6.70 5.30
C PHE A 79 5.88 -7.64 5.70
N GLU A 80 5.86 -8.11 6.93
CA GLU A 80 6.66 -9.23 7.41
C GLU A 80 5.71 -10.39 7.71
N VAL A 81 5.46 -11.25 6.71
CA VAL A 81 4.46 -12.31 6.81
C VAL A 81 5.02 -13.56 7.43
N GLN A 82 4.34 -14.09 8.44
CA GLN A 82 4.68 -15.36 9.08
C GLN A 82 4.61 -16.53 8.10
N LYS A 83 5.65 -17.38 8.11
CA LYS A 83 5.74 -18.53 7.20
C LYS A 83 4.66 -19.55 7.50
N ASN A 84 3.80 -19.78 6.53
CA ASN A 84 2.78 -20.84 6.57
C ASN A 84 2.44 -21.29 5.14
N PRO A 85 3.09 -22.37 4.62
CA PRO A 85 2.83 -22.88 3.28
C PRO A 85 1.41 -23.43 3.06
N GLU A 86 0.74 -23.91 4.11
CA GLU A 86 -0.58 -24.49 4.03
C GLU A 86 -1.69 -23.44 3.93
N LYS A 87 -1.43 -22.23 4.46
CA LYS A 87 -2.37 -21.09 4.42
C LYS A 87 -1.72 -19.88 3.77
N PRO A 88 -1.87 -19.71 2.46
CA PRO A 88 -1.33 -18.55 1.76
C PRO A 88 -1.82 -17.23 2.38
N PHE A 89 -0.95 -16.21 2.34
CA PHE A 89 -1.30 -14.84 2.68
C PHE A 89 -1.51 -14.06 1.38
N ILE A 90 -2.63 -13.38 1.25
CA ILE A 90 -3.01 -12.65 0.03
C ILE A 90 -3.31 -11.21 0.40
N VAL A 91 -2.61 -10.28 -0.25
CA VAL A 91 -2.92 -8.85 -0.18
C VAL A 91 -3.69 -8.48 -1.44
N HIS A 92 -4.94 -8.06 -1.27
CA HIS A 92 -5.77 -7.51 -2.32
C HIS A 92 -5.48 -6.02 -2.45
N VAL A 93 -5.11 -5.59 -3.64
CA VAL A 93 -4.65 -4.23 -3.92
C VAL A 93 -5.20 -3.79 -5.28
N ASP A 94 -6.25 -2.98 -5.28
CA ASP A 94 -6.89 -2.50 -6.51
C ASP A 94 -7.18 -3.69 -7.48
N ASP A 95 -6.60 -3.69 -8.68
CA ASP A 95 -6.78 -4.71 -9.71
C ASP A 95 -5.82 -5.91 -9.60
N ILE A 96 -4.94 -5.96 -8.62
CA ILE A 96 -3.97 -7.05 -8.45
C ILE A 96 -4.06 -7.72 -7.09
N ASN A 97 -3.59 -8.95 -7.05
CA ASN A 97 -3.44 -9.74 -5.84
C ASN A 97 -1.96 -10.13 -5.65
N VAL A 98 -1.48 -9.99 -4.42
CA VAL A 98 -0.11 -10.33 -4.00
C VAL A 98 -0.16 -11.52 -3.06
N LYS A 99 0.27 -12.70 -3.53
CA LYS A 99 0.22 -13.96 -2.78
C LYS A 99 1.60 -14.38 -2.30
N VAL A 100 1.70 -14.69 -1.01
CA VAL A 100 2.95 -15.10 -0.36
C VAL A 100 2.71 -16.25 0.63
N LEU A 101 3.80 -16.96 1.02
CA LEU A 101 3.75 -18.06 1.99
C LEU A 101 4.57 -17.77 3.27
N GLY A 102 5.33 -16.66 3.30
CA GLY A 102 6.22 -16.27 4.40
C GLY A 102 7.35 -15.42 3.83
N THR A 103 7.13 -14.12 3.73
CA THR A 103 7.84 -13.22 2.83
C THR A 103 7.91 -11.84 3.46
N VAL A 104 8.98 -11.10 3.15
CA VAL A 104 9.12 -9.67 3.50
C VAL A 104 9.06 -8.88 2.20
N PHE A 105 8.09 -7.96 2.09
CA PHE A 105 7.85 -7.20 0.87
C PHE A 105 7.15 -5.87 1.17
N ASN A 106 7.24 -4.93 0.24
CA ASN A 106 6.54 -3.65 0.27
C ASN A 106 5.50 -3.60 -0.85
N VAL A 107 4.35 -3.00 -0.58
CA VAL A 107 3.31 -2.71 -1.57
C VAL A 107 2.92 -1.26 -1.45
N ARG A 108 2.91 -0.54 -2.58
CA ARG A 108 2.46 0.85 -2.68
C ARG A 108 1.35 0.95 -3.73
N SER A 109 0.18 1.42 -3.31
CA SER A 109 -0.99 1.62 -4.17
C SER A 109 -1.88 2.72 -3.60
N TYR A 110 -1.47 3.96 -3.76
CA TYR A 110 -2.34 5.08 -3.46
C TYR A 110 -3.32 5.32 -4.61
N PRO A 111 -4.57 5.74 -4.33
CA PRO A 111 -5.57 5.99 -5.36
C PRO A 111 -5.14 7.04 -6.39
N GLU A 112 -4.41 8.07 -5.95
CA GLU A 112 -3.91 9.16 -6.78
C GLU A 112 -2.63 8.82 -7.57
N ASP A 113 -1.98 7.69 -7.28
CA ASP A 113 -0.80 7.24 -8.03
C ASP A 113 -1.24 6.45 -9.27
N SER A 114 -0.53 6.63 -10.39
CA SER A 114 -0.82 5.97 -11.67
C SER A 114 -0.45 4.50 -11.70
N GLU A 115 0.39 4.07 -10.74
CA GLU A 115 0.98 2.75 -10.70
C GLU A 115 0.80 2.10 -9.33
N ILE A 116 0.83 0.76 -9.33
CA ILE A 116 0.99 -0.07 -8.13
C ILE A 116 2.39 -0.65 -8.18
N GLU A 117 3.10 -0.55 -7.06
CA GLU A 117 4.45 -1.10 -6.91
C GLU A 117 4.45 -2.22 -5.89
N VAL A 118 5.09 -3.35 -6.24
CA VAL A 118 5.31 -4.48 -5.33
C VAL A 118 6.79 -4.81 -5.33
N SER A 119 7.49 -4.59 -4.22
CA SER A 119 8.94 -4.82 -4.08
C SER A 119 9.21 -5.97 -3.12
N LEU A 120 10.02 -6.94 -3.54
CA LEU A 120 10.35 -8.10 -2.74
C LEU A 120 11.70 -7.95 -2.05
N ILE A 121 11.71 -7.97 -0.71
CA ILE A 121 12.91 -7.89 0.12
C ILE A 121 13.45 -9.30 0.42
N LYS A 122 12.58 -10.24 0.81
CA LYS A 122 12.99 -11.59 1.20
C LYS A 122 11.89 -12.61 0.93
N GLY A 123 12.23 -13.75 0.33
CA GLY A 123 11.32 -14.86 0.11
C GLY A 123 10.87 -14.95 -1.34
N LYS A 124 9.57 -15.07 -1.59
CA LYS A 124 8.96 -15.20 -2.91
C LYS A 124 7.58 -14.55 -2.92
N VAL A 125 7.30 -13.76 -3.94
CA VAL A 125 6.01 -13.12 -4.16
C VAL A 125 5.45 -13.60 -5.49
N ASN A 126 4.15 -13.89 -5.50
CA ASN A 126 3.38 -14.15 -6.70
C ASN A 126 2.34 -13.04 -6.86
N VAL A 127 2.46 -12.24 -7.94
CA VAL A 127 1.51 -11.18 -8.29
C VAL A 127 0.69 -11.62 -9.49
N PHE A 128 -0.62 -11.45 -9.41
CA PHE A 128 -1.55 -11.78 -10.49
C PHE A 128 -2.72 -10.79 -10.54
N SER A 129 -3.27 -10.59 -11.73
CA SER A 129 -4.45 -9.74 -11.93
C SER A 129 -5.67 -10.34 -11.23
N ALA A 130 -6.52 -9.49 -10.65
CA ALA A 130 -7.79 -9.91 -10.05
C ALA A 130 -8.79 -10.37 -11.11
N SER A 131 -8.72 -9.86 -12.35
CA SER A 131 -9.63 -10.14 -13.45
C SER A 131 -9.16 -11.24 -14.40
N GLU A 132 -7.83 -11.44 -14.54
CA GLU A 132 -7.25 -12.41 -15.49
C GLU A 132 -6.29 -13.36 -14.79
N THR A 133 -6.57 -14.66 -14.86
CA THR A 133 -5.74 -15.72 -14.26
C THR A 133 -4.45 -16.02 -15.04
N ARG A 134 -4.21 -15.38 -16.18
CA ARG A 134 -3.11 -15.69 -17.10
C ARG A 134 -1.85 -14.85 -16.84
N ASP A 135 -2.00 -13.63 -16.35
CA ASP A 135 -0.87 -12.77 -16.06
C ASP A 135 -0.41 -13.00 -14.62
N ASN A 136 0.63 -13.81 -14.49
CA ASN A 136 1.19 -14.23 -13.22
C ASN A 136 2.70 -13.96 -13.23
N VAL A 137 3.16 -13.05 -12.37
CA VAL A 137 4.57 -12.69 -12.22
C VAL A 137 5.08 -13.17 -10.87
N ILE A 138 6.18 -13.90 -10.89
CA ILE A 138 6.86 -14.35 -9.68
C ILE A 138 8.10 -13.50 -9.48
N LEU A 139 8.19 -12.82 -8.35
CA LEU A 139 9.34 -11.99 -7.98
C LEU A 139 10.33 -12.79 -7.14
N ALA A 140 11.62 -12.57 -7.41
CA ALA A 140 12.75 -12.90 -6.58
C ALA A 140 13.18 -11.71 -5.72
N PRO A 141 13.99 -11.89 -4.65
CA PRO A 141 14.54 -10.78 -3.88
C PRO A 141 15.23 -9.73 -4.77
N ASP A 142 15.10 -8.46 -4.42
CA ASP A 142 15.58 -7.31 -5.17
C ASP A 142 14.92 -7.14 -6.55
N GLU A 143 13.70 -7.66 -6.70
CA GLU A 143 12.84 -7.36 -7.83
C GLU A 143 11.60 -6.56 -7.40
N GLN A 144 11.19 -5.66 -8.29
CA GLN A 144 9.97 -4.86 -8.18
C GLN A 144 9.08 -5.10 -9.39
N LEU A 145 7.79 -5.27 -9.15
CA LEU A 145 6.76 -5.22 -10.17
C LEU A 145 6.09 -3.86 -10.11
N THR A 146 5.91 -3.26 -11.27
CA THR A 146 5.11 -2.05 -11.50
C THR A 146 3.88 -2.43 -12.34
N TYR A 147 2.69 -2.13 -11.85
CA TYR A 147 1.43 -2.30 -12.55
C TYR A 147 0.86 -0.93 -12.90
N ASP A 148 0.74 -0.62 -14.18
CA ASP A 148 0.12 0.60 -14.68
C ASP A 148 -1.41 0.48 -14.63
N LYS A 149 -2.06 1.29 -13.82
CA LYS A 149 -3.51 1.21 -13.55
C LYS A 149 -4.37 1.53 -14.79
N ARG A 150 -3.83 2.30 -15.75
CA ARG A 150 -4.56 2.69 -16.95
C ARG A 150 -4.54 1.61 -18.01
N SER A 151 -3.36 1.02 -18.25
CA SER A 151 -3.17 0.03 -19.32
C SER A 151 -3.30 -1.42 -18.85
N GLY A 152 -3.27 -1.68 -17.52
CA GLY A 152 -3.23 -3.02 -16.95
C GLY A 152 -1.90 -3.74 -17.15
N LYS A 153 -0.86 -3.04 -17.64
CA LYS A 153 0.42 -3.66 -17.98
C LYS A 153 1.28 -3.89 -16.74
N MET A 154 1.81 -5.09 -16.61
CA MET A 154 2.80 -5.48 -15.60
C MET A 154 4.21 -5.42 -16.20
N ASN A 155 5.11 -4.69 -15.54
CA ASN A 155 6.53 -4.70 -15.83
C ASN A 155 7.27 -5.10 -14.55
N HIS A 156 8.37 -5.84 -14.66
CA HIS A 156 9.22 -6.10 -13.51
C HIS A 156 10.68 -5.82 -13.84
N HIS A 157 11.43 -5.38 -12.85
CA HIS A 157 12.82 -4.99 -12.98
C HIS A 157 13.55 -5.13 -11.64
N HIS A 158 14.88 -5.11 -11.69
CA HIS A 158 15.70 -5.13 -10.49
C HIS A 158 15.75 -3.77 -9.81
N VAL A 159 15.65 -3.79 -8.47
CA VAL A 159 15.76 -2.61 -7.59
C VAL A 159 16.58 -2.97 -6.35
N ASP A 160 17.05 -1.96 -5.63
CA ASP A 160 17.44 -2.14 -4.24
C ASP A 160 16.15 -2.12 -3.38
N ALA A 161 15.62 -3.33 -3.11
CA ALA A 161 14.35 -3.47 -2.41
C ALA A 161 14.37 -2.91 -0.97
N LEU A 162 15.55 -2.77 -0.35
CA LEU A 162 15.66 -2.12 0.95
C LEU A 162 15.38 -0.61 0.86
N GLN A 163 15.69 0.03 -0.26
CA GLN A 163 15.36 1.44 -0.45
C GLN A 163 13.85 1.68 -0.50
N THR A 164 13.07 0.76 -1.09
CA THR A 164 11.61 0.90 -1.18
C THR A 164 10.92 0.83 0.19
N SER A 165 11.60 0.30 1.21
CA SER A 165 11.08 0.18 2.57
C SER A 165 11.66 1.20 3.56
N GLN A 166 12.53 2.13 3.12
CA GLN A 166 13.18 3.12 4.00
C GLN A 166 12.19 4.07 4.68
N TRP A 167 11.00 4.23 4.11
CA TRP A 167 9.94 5.01 4.70
C TRP A 167 9.54 4.50 6.10
N THR A 168 9.71 3.21 6.40
CA THR A 168 9.45 2.63 7.73
C THR A 168 10.33 3.23 8.83
N THR A 169 11.45 3.84 8.45
CA THR A 169 12.36 4.59 9.34
C THR A 169 12.13 6.10 9.23
N GLY A 170 11.07 6.54 8.54
CA GLY A 170 10.75 7.92 8.29
C GLY A 170 11.55 8.60 7.16
N ARG A 171 12.40 7.87 6.45
CA ARG A 171 13.19 8.37 5.33
C ARG A 171 12.40 8.28 4.02
N LEU A 172 12.41 9.32 3.20
CA LEU A 172 11.89 9.26 1.84
C LEU A 172 13.05 8.98 0.87
N SER A 173 12.91 7.97 0.03
CA SER A 173 13.90 7.61 -0.99
C SER A 173 13.24 7.62 -2.37
N PHE A 174 13.95 8.18 -3.34
CA PHE A 174 13.48 8.36 -4.70
C PHE A 174 14.56 7.93 -5.68
N VAL A 175 14.15 7.26 -6.74
CA VAL A 175 15.01 6.87 -7.86
C VAL A 175 14.33 7.30 -9.15
N ASN A 176 14.90 8.29 -9.84
CA ASN A 176 14.34 8.87 -11.05
C ASN A 176 12.86 9.30 -10.91
N ALA A 177 12.47 9.74 -9.72
CA ALA A 177 11.11 10.14 -9.43
C ALA A 177 10.81 11.53 -9.99
N SER A 178 9.64 11.70 -10.56
CA SER A 178 9.16 13.00 -11.03
C SER A 178 8.82 13.92 -9.83
N VAL A 179 8.89 15.23 -10.06
CA VAL A 179 8.53 16.21 -9.02
C VAL A 179 7.10 16.00 -8.49
N PRO A 180 6.07 15.75 -9.32
CA PRO A 180 4.73 15.44 -8.82
C PRO A 180 4.70 14.24 -7.87
N GLU A 181 5.43 13.16 -8.15
CA GLU A 181 5.50 11.98 -7.26
C GLU A 181 6.16 12.31 -5.93
N ILE A 182 7.27 13.08 -5.96
CA ILE A 182 7.96 13.54 -4.75
C ILE A 182 7.04 14.43 -3.91
N MET A 183 6.33 15.37 -4.54
CA MET A 183 5.43 16.28 -3.84
C MET A 183 4.27 15.54 -3.19
N LYS A 184 3.67 14.55 -3.85
CA LYS A 184 2.66 13.67 -3.25
C LYS A 184 3.19 12.92 -2.01
N ALA A 185 4.42 12.41 -2.07
CA ALA A 185 5.04 11.74 -0.93
C ALA A 185 5.28 12.72 0.24
N ILE A 186 5.69 13.96 -0.05
CA ILE A 186 5.85 15.03 0.93
C ILE A 186 4.50 15.41 1.52
N GLU A 187 3.45 15.62 0.70
CA GLU A 187 2.09 15.93 1.16
C GLU A 187 1.61 14.89 2.16
N ARG A 188 1.74 13.59 1.85
CA ARG A 188 1.35 12.51 2.74
C ARG A 188 2.14 12.49 4.04
N LYS A 189 3.45 12.70 3.96
CA LYS A 189 4.35 12.62 5.12
C LYS A 189 4.20 13.80 6.08
N TYR A 190 3.96 15.00 5.59
CA TYR A 190 3.93 16.23 6.38
C TYR A 190 2.54 16.81 6.61
N ASP A 191 1.51 16.11 6.11
CA ASP A 191 0.10 16.56 6.17
C ASP A 191 -0.07 17.98 5.62
N VAL A 192 0.50 18.23 4.46
CA VAL A 192 0.42 19.51 3.74
C VAL A 192 -0.17 19.29 2.35
N ARG A 193 -0.67 20.36 1.75
CA ARG A 193 -1.09 20.42 0.36
C ARG A 193 -0.10 21.24 -0.44
N ILE A 194 0.43 20.72 -1.54
CA ILE A 194 1.38 21.41 -2.42
C ILE A 194 0.71 21.72 -3.75
N VAL A 195 0.67 23.00 -4.10
CA VAL A 195 0.13 23.49 -5.38
C VAL A 195 1.30 23.98 -6.23
N ILE A 196 1.50 23.36 -7.39
CA ILE A 196 2.62 23.68 -8.27
C ILE A 196 2.11 24.54 -9.44
N HIS A 197 2.64 25.75 -9.56
CA HIS A 197 2.44 26.66 -10.68
C HIS A 197 3.78 26.91 -11.38
N SER A 198 4.42 25.82 -11.82
CA SER A 198 5.73 25.86 -12.49
C SER A 198 5.66 25.12 -13.82
N LYS A 199 6.30 25.69 -14.84
CA LYS A 199 6.45 25.07 -16.17
C LYS A 199 7.72 24.21 -16.25
N TYR A 200 8.62 24.38 -15.31
CA TYR A 200 9.92 23.69 -15.32
C TYR A 200 9.89 22.40 -14.50
N LEU A 201 9.23 22.41 -13.35
CA LEU A 201 9.24 21.30 -12.39
C LEU A 201 8.61 20.01 -12.93
N ASP A 202 7.63 20.09 -13.83
CA ASP A 202 6.97 18.91 -14.40
C ASP A 202 7.91 17.99 -15.22
N LYS A 203 9.06 18.51 -15.63
CA LYS A 203 10.05 17.79 -16.46
C LYS A 203 11.27 17.32 -15.68
N GLU A 204 11.40 17.74 -14.44
CA GLU A 204 12.55 17.39 -13.61
C GLU A 204 12.31 16.05 -12.91
N VAL A 205 13.38 15.27 -12.81
CA VAL A 205 13.43 14.01 -12.06
C VAL A 205 14.54 14.07 -11.04
N PHE A 206 14.31 13.49 -9.88
CA PHE A 206 15.27 13.47 -8.79
C PHE A 206 15.53 12.04 -8.32
N SER A 207 16.78 11.81 -7.95
CA SER A 207 17.19 10.61 -7.22
C SER A 207 17.91 11.04 -5.96
N GLY A 208 17.54 10.43 -4.85
CA GLY A 208 18.16 10.75 -3.57
C GLY A 208 17.33 10.28 -2.39
N SER A 209 17.78 10.62 -1.21
CA SER A 209 17.13 10.24 0.05
C SER A 209 17.02 11.44 0.98
N ILE A 210 15.81 11.72 1.44
CA ILE A 210 15.46 12.81 2.32
C ILE A 210 15.48 12.30 3.76
N SER A 211 16.25 12.99 4.62
CA SER A 211 16.33 12.68 6.04
C SER A 211 14.99 12.91 6.74
N PRO A 212 14.58 12.05 7.69
CA PRO A 212 13.35 12.25 8.46
C PRO A 212 13.39 13.48 9.38
N LYS A 213 14.56 14.10 9.56
CA LYS A 213 14.75 15.29 10.42
C LYS A 213 14.48 16.61 9.71
N LEU A 214 14.40 16.60 8.38
CA LEU A 214 14.18 17.83 7.62
C LEU A 214 12.71 18.24 7.67
N THR A 215 12.48 19.54 7.75
CA THR A 215 11.17 20.16 7.56
C THR A 215 10.80 20.18 6.07
N VAL A 216 9.53 20.42 5.76
CA VAL A 216 9.08 20.53 4.36
C VAL A 216 9.74 21.73 3.66
N GLU A 217 9.94 22.82 4.39
CA GLU A 217 10.61 24.05 3.92
C GLU A 217 12.05 23.75 3.51
N GLU A 218 12.82 23.11 4.39
CA GLU A 218 14.20 22.71 4.09
C GLU A 218 14.28 21.78 2.88
N ILE A 219 13.32 20.86 2.70
CA ILE A 219 13.28 19.98 1.54
C ILE A 219 13.05 20.78 0.26
N LEU A 220 12.11 21.73 0.27
CA LEU A 220 11.82 22.56 -0.91
C LEU A 220 13.01 23.44 -1.28
N ASP A 221 13.71 23.99 -0.29
CA ASP A 221 14.94 24.76 -0.51
C ASP A 221 16.06 23.88 -1.10
N TYR A 222 16.22 22.63 -0.62
CA TYR A 222 17.18 21.68 -1.21
C TYR A 222 16.86 21.28 -2.65
N MET A 223 15.59 21.24 -3.02
CA MET A 223 15.18 20.89 -4.39
C MET A 223 15.41 22.05 -5.36
N ASP A 224 15.40 23.32 -4.92
CA ASP A 224 15.64 24.51 -5.76
C ASP A 224 17.13 24.82 -5.94
N VAL A 225 17.93 23.84 -6.36
CA VAL A 225 19.39 23.98 -6.54
C VAL A 225 19.75 25.14 -7.49
N ASP A 226 18.97 25.31 -8.55
CA ASP A 226 19.19 26.31 -9.59
C ASP A 226 18.50 27.65 -9.32
N ASN A 227 17.84 27.79 -8.17
CA ASN A 227 17.10 28.99 -7.79
C ASN A 227 16.04 29.43 -8.82
N LYS A 228 15.33 28.43 -9.39
CA LYS A 228 14.36 28.61 -10.46
C LYS A 228 12.94 28.91 -9.98
N TYR A 229 12.59 28.49 -8.77
CA TYR A 229 11.26 28.68 -8.23
C TYR A 229 11.30 29.32 -6.84
N SER A 230 10.16 29.79 -6.39
CA SER A 230 9.91 30.25 -5.03
C SER A 230 8.69 29.55 -4.47
N TRP A 231 8.64 29.39 -3.18
CA TRP A 231 7.49 28.84 -2.50
C TRP A 231 6.99 29.79 -1.41
N SER A 232 5.71 29.66 -1.11
CA SER A 232 5.05 30.37 0.00
C SER A 232 4.12 29.41 0.72
N ARG A 233 3.95 29.58 2.03
CA ARG A 233 3.09 28.76 2.86
C ARG A 233 1.99 29.59 3.52
N SER A 234 0.75 29.07 3.43
CA SER A 234 -0.41 29.61 4.14
C SER A 234 -1.15 28.46 4.84
N GLY A 235 -0.96 28.35 6.14
CA GLY A 235 -1.47 27.21 6.93
C GLY A 235 -0.82 25.89 6.50
N ASN A 236 -1.62 24.94 6.03
CA ASN A 236 -1.14 23.66 5.49
C ASN A 236 -0.97 23.64 3.96
N VAL A 237 -1.21 24.76 3.27
CA VAL A 237 -1.06 24.89 1.82
C VAL A 237 0.29 25.56 1.51
N ILE A 238 1.08 24.91 0.63
CA ILE A 238 2.32 25.41 0.09
C ILE A 238 2.12 25.63 -1.41
N THR A 239 2.45 26.83 -1.88
CA THR A 239 2.35 27.17 -3.29
C THR A 239 3.74 27.38 -3.86
N ILE A 240 4.07 26.69 -4.94
CA ILE A 240 5.35 26.78 -5.66
C ILE A 240 5.11 27.49 -6.99
N THR A 241 5.90 28.53 -7.27
CA THR A 241 5.80 29.35 -8.47
C THR A 241 7.17 29.58 -9.09
N ASP A 242 7.21 29.68 -10.42
CA ASP A 242 8.45 30.04 -11.12
C ASP A 242 8.93 31.44 -10.70
N LYS A 243 10.22 31.60 -10.47
CA LYS A 243 10.82 32.93 -10.33
C LYS A 243 10.85 33.62 -11.68
N SER A 244 10.41 34.87 -11.71
CA SER A 244 10.58 35.69 -12.91
C SER A 244 12.05 35.80 -13.26
N ILE A 245 12.45 35.25 -14.39
CA ILE A 245 13.82 35.44 -14.93
C ILE A 245 13.94 36.93 -15.25
N LYS A 246 14.74 37.65 -14.48
CA LYS A 246 15.09 39.05 -14.78
C LYS A 246 16.12 39.11 -15.89
#